data_8f9599f1ad72d488c4fc9a3d5a468cff
#
_entry.id   8f9599f1ad72d488c4fc9a3d5a468cff
#
_cell.length_a   1.000
_cell.length_b   1.000
_cell.length_c   1.000
_cell.angle_alpha   90.00
_cell.angle_beta   90.00
_cell.angle_gamma   90.00
#
_symmetry.space_group_name_H-M   'P 1'
#
loop_
_entity.id
_entity.type
_entity.pdbx_description
1 polymer ?
#
loop_
_entity_poly.entity_id
_entity_poly.type
_entity_poly.pdbx_seq_one_letter_code
_entity_poly.pdbx_strand_id
1 'polypeptide(L)' 'MSEERKTAAVRDRELRLAIARIEKGRSKTNEIKLTIAAVAREAGVSTALIHNCHPDIAELIRQSQGRSSRAQ' A
#
# COMPACT_ATOMS: atom_id res chain seq x y z
N MET A 1 8.85 22.70 8.60
CA MET A 1 8.80 22.27 8.24
C MET A 1 9.01 21.56 7.58
N SER A 2 9.34 21.37 7.40
CA SER A 2 9.51 20.87 6.56
C SER A 2 9.44 19.77 6.33
N GLU A 3 9.41 19.19 6.53
CA GLU A 3 9.24 18.21 6.26
C GLU A 3 8.54 17.70 5.66
N GLU A 4 8.45 18.03 5.08
CA GLU A 4 7.55 17.57 4.41
C GLU A 4 7.96 16.62 3.45
N ARG A 5 9.12 16.48 3.08
CA ARG A 5 9.60 15.51 2.19
C ARG A 5 9.90 14.28 2.96
N LYS A 6 9.16 13.23 2.77
CA LYS A 6 9.39 11.98 3.45
C LYS A 6 10.48 11.19 2.77
N THR A 7 11.32 10.52 3.55
CA THR A 7 12.37 9.68 3.00
C THR A 7 11.76 8.40 2.42
N ALA A 8 12.52 7.71 1.62
CA ALA A 8 12.05 6.44 1.06
C ALA A 8 11.72 5.44 2.16
N ALA A 9 12.50 5.43 3.24
CA ALA A 9 12.24 4.53 4.36
C ALA A 9 10.91 4.82 5.03
N VAL A 10 10.61 6.10 5.23
CA VAL A 10 9.36 6.49 5.87
C VAL A 10 8.18 6.14 4.96
N ARG A 11 8.32 6.40 3.67
CA ARG A 11 7.27 6.07 2.74
C ARG A 11 7.04 4.57 2.68
N ASP A 12 8.10 3.81 2.69
CA ASP A 12 8.00 2.36 2.66
C ASP A 12 7.21 1.86 3.87
N ARG A 13 7.52 2.40 5.04
CA ARG A 13 6.80 2.03 6.24
C ARG A 13 5.32 2.38 6.14
N GLU A 14 5.02 3.56 5.62
CA GLU A 14 3.64 3.98 5.49
C GLU A 14 2.87 3.08 4.54
N LEU A 15 3.50 2.68 3.45
CA LEU A 15 2.87 1.78 2.51
C LEU A 15 2.61 0.41 3.13
N ARG A 16 3.54 -0.10 3.92
CA ARG A 16 3.36 -1.37 4.60
C ARG A 16 2.26 -1.29 5.64
N LEU A 17 2.16 -0.16 6.34
CA LEU A 17 1.08 0.04 7.29
C LEU A 17 -0.26 0.12 6.57
N ALA A 18 -0.29 0.77 5.41
CA ALA A 18 -1.53 0.84 4.63
C ALA A 18 -1.98 -0.55 4.21
N ILE A 19 -1.05 -1.39 3.78
CA ILE A 19 -1.36 -2.76 3.42
C ILE A 19 -1.97 -3.49 4.62
N ALA A 20 -1.34 -3.35 5.78
CA ALA A 20 -1.82 -4.03 6.99
C ALA A 20 -3.22 -3.57 7.36
N ARG A 21 -3.47 -2.26 7.26
CA ARG A 21 -4.79 -1.74 7.60
C ARG A 21 -5.86 -2.29 6.68
N ILE A 22 -5.58 -2.35 5.39
CA ILE A 22 -6.54 -2.86 4.43
C ILE A 22 -6.79 -4.34 4.68
N GLU A 23 -5.74 -5.10 4.92
CA GLU A 23 -5.86 -6.53 5.15
C GLU A 23 -6.65 -6.84 6.41
N LYS A 24 -6.54 -5.99 7.41
CA LYS A 24 -7.25 -6.20 8.66
C LYS A 24 -8.61 -5.55 8.69
N GLY A 25 -9.02 -4.95 7.60
CA GLY A 25 -10.32 -4.30 7.54
C GLY A 25 -10.38 -2.98 8.30
N ARG A 26 -9.24 -2.35 8.50
CA ARG A 26 -9.17 -1.08 9.22
C ARG A 26 -8.76 0.07 8.34
N SER A 27 -9.03 -0.04 7.05
CA SER A 27 -8.68 0.99 6.10
C SER A 27 -9.38 2.30 6.43
N LYS A 28 -8.65 3.40 6.40
CA LYS A 28 -9.23 4.70 6.60
C LYS A 28 -10.13 5.12 5.44
N THR A 29 -9.87 4.57 4.27
CA THR A 29 -10.62 4.91 3.09
C THR A 29 -11.64 3.84 2.72
N ASN A 30 -11.88 2.93 3.66
CA ASN A 30 -12.86 1.85 3.48
C ASN A 30 -12.54 0.94 2.30
N GLU A 31 -11.27 0.70 2.07
CA GLU A 31 -10.87 -0.20 1.00
C GLU A 31 -11.13 -1.64 1.44
N ILE A 32 -11.76 -2.39 0.57
CA ILE A 32 -12.09 -3.78 0.86
C ILE A 32 -11.06 -4.72 0.27
N LYS A 33 -10.56 -4.40 -0.91
CA LYS A 33 -9.62 -5.25 -1.59
C LYS A 33 -8.23 -4.65 -1.53
N LEU A 34 -7.23 -5.51 -1.39
CA LEU A 34 -5.86 -5.07 -1.38
C LEU A 34 -5.37 -4.96 -2.83
N THR A 35 -5.34 -3.73 -3.33
CA THR A 35 -4.83 -3.46 -4.67
C THR A 35 -3.84 -2.32 -4.58
N ILE A 36 -3.06 -2.12 -5.64
CA ILE A 36 -2.12 -1.01 -5.67
C ILE A 36 -2.86 0.32 -5.54
N ALA A 37 -3.98 0.44 -6.22
CA ALA A 37 -4.78 1.67 -6.14
C ALA A 37 -5.29 1.90 -4.71
N ALA A 38 -5.74 0.84 -4.05
CA ALA A 38 -6.24 0.95 -2.69
C ALA A 38 -5.13 1.38 -1.73
N VAL A 39 -3.96 0.77 -1.86
CA VAL A 39 -2.82 1.11 -1.01
C VAL A 39 -2.40 2.56 -1.27
N ALA A 40 -2.39 2.97 -2.53
CA ALA A 40 -2.02 4.33 -2.87
C ALA A 40 -2.99 5.33 -2.22
N ARG A 41 -4.28 5.06 -2.30
CA ARG A 41 -5.28 5.92 -1.69
C ARG A 41 -5.13 5.94 -0.17
N GLU A 42 -4.91 4.78 0.42
CA GLU A 42 -4.78 4.68 1.87
C GLU A 42 -3.55 5.45 2.36
N ALA A 43 -2.45 5.36 1.64
CA ALA A 43 -1.21 6.02 2.01
C ALA A 43 -1.13 7.46 1.54
N GLY A 44 -2.03 7.88 0.67
CA GLY A 44 -2.02 9.24 0.15
C GLY A 44 -0.95 9.50 -0.88
N VAL A 45 -0.63 8.50 -1.69
CA VAL A 45 0.39 8.62 -2.74
C VAL A 45 -0.21 8.16 -4.07
N SER A 46 0.54 8.36 -5.15
CA SER A 46 0.09 7.90 -6.45
C SER A 46 0.50 6.46 -6.69
N THR A 47 -0.21 5.78 -7.58
CA THR A 47 0.17 4.43 -7.95
C THR A 47 1.51 4.43 -8.67
N ALA A 48 1.80 5.49 -9.42
CA ALA A 48 3.08 5.61 -10.10
C ALA A 48 4.24 5.61 -9.11
N LEU A 49 4.05 6.26 -7.96
CA LEU A 49 5.09 6.27 -6.94
C LEU A 49 5.38 4.85 -6.47
N ILE A 50 4.35 4.04 -6.27
CA ILE A 50 4.54 2.67 -5.81
C ILE A 50 5.29 1.88 -6.86
N HIS A 51 4.89 1.98 -8.11
CA HIS A 51 5.54 1.22 -9.18
C HIS A 51 6.99 1.65 -9.41
N ASN A 52 7.25 2.95 -9.33
CA ASN A 52 8.57 3.47 -9.71
C ASN A 52 9.55 3.48 -8.56
N CYS A 53 9.07 3.75 -7.36
CA CYS A 53 9.97 3.92 -6.22
C CYS A 53 9.91 2.78 -5.21
N HIS A 54 8.82 2.02 -5.24
CA HIS A 54 8.62 0.95 -4.27
C HIS A 54 8.15 -0.34 -4.94
N PRO A 55 8.95 -0.88 -5.85
CA PRO A 55 8.53 -2.11 -6.54
C PRO A 55 8.36 -3.30 -5.61
N ASP A 56 9.08 -3.34 -4.48
CA ASP A 56 8.89 -4.40 -3.50
C ASP A 56 7.48 -4.36 -2.95
N ILE A 57 6.95 -3.16 -2.69
CA ILE A 57 5.60 -3.00 -2.17
C ILE A 57 4.58 -3.48 -3.22
N ALA A 58 4.81 -3.14 -4.48
CA ALA A 58 3.94 -3.61 -5.55
C ALA A 58 3.91 -5.12 -5.60
N GLU A 59 5.07 -5.74 -5.42
CA GLU A 59 5.16 -7.19 -5.44
C GLU A 59 4.44 -7.82 -4.24
N LEU A 60 4.57 -7.22 -3.06
CA LEU A 60 3.85 -7.69 -1.87
C LEU A 60 2.36 -7.67 -2.10
N ILE A 61 1.85 -6.61 -2.71
CA ILE A 61 0.44 -6.48 -2.97
C ILE A 61 -0.02 -7.58 -3.93
N ARG A 62 0.75 -7.80 -4.98
CA ARG A 62 0.41 -8.83 -5.95
C ARG A 62 0.39 -10.22 -5.33
N GLN A 63 1.36 -10.50 -4.47
CA GLN A 63 1.41 -11.79 -3.80
C GLN A 63 0.23 -11.97 -2.87
N SER A 64 -0.16 -10.91 -2.17
CA SER A 64 -1.32 -10.99 -1.29
C SER A 64 -2.59 -11.20 -2.07
N GLN A 65 -2.73 -10.54 -3.21
CA GLN A 65 -3.90 -10.72 -4.04
C GLN A 65 -4.01 -12.16 -4.53
N GLY A 66 -2.90 -12.72 -4.93
CA GLY A 66 -2.88 -14.09 -5.39
C GLY A 66 -3.32 -15.05 -4.31
N ARG A 67 -2.84 -14.83 -3.09
CA ARG A 67 -3.21 -15.68 -1.99
C ARG A 67 -4.68 -15.55 -1.65
N SER A 68 -5.18 -14.32 -1.65
CA SER A 68 -6.58 -14.09 -1.36
C SER A 68 -7.47 -14.79 -2.36
N SER A 69 -7.11 -14.72 -3.61
CA SER A 69 -7.89 -15.39 -4.63
C SER A 69 -7.95 -16.87 -4.43
N ARG A 70 -6.84 -17.45 -3.99
CA ARG A 70 -6.81 -18.88 -3.80
C ARG A 70 -7.57 -19.32 -2.58
N ALA A 71 -7.73 -18.44 -1.64
CA ALA A 71 -8.42 -18.78 -0.41
C ALA A 71 -9.90 -18.97 -0.60
N GLN A 72 -10.42 -18.60 -1.75
CA GLN A 72 -11.84 -18.71 -1.93
C GLN A 72 -12.36 -20.09 -2.00
#